data_26ffd7dd2fa764575fecd9507d1f9055
#
_entry.id   26ffd7dd2fa764575fecd9507d1f9055
#
_cell.length_a   1.000
_cell.length_b   1.000
_cell.length_c   1.000
_cell.angle_alpha   90.00
_cell.angle_beta   90.00
_cell.angle_gamma   90.00
#
_symmetry.space_group_name_H-M   'P 1'
#
loop_
_entity.id
_entity.type
_entity.pdbx_description
1 polymer ?
#
loop_
_entity_poly.entity_id
_entity_poly.type
_entity_poly.pdbx_seq_one_letter_code
_entity_poly.pdbx_strand_id
1 'polypeptide(L)'
;MIRICERKRVIILKTSPMRISFHTPTDHYCEDLIPVDEQICELLAKRKELSNNNPGFPHQDLISEWSQKFGLNEAWLQRIFSAYMIGEEHFLPLIEPTGFLKFVPILKSVEIDNMSYAVTYMKQYTNASIVCVETEVNTSEPFVWLGHASFELFISPEYHCRQDGGCGSRRGMQHSFVVTPSLPDDISGVEFQLTIKPFHESTEYQVVHFKETTVTIK
;
A
#
# COMPACT_ATOMS: atom_id res chain seq x y z
N MET A 1 -26.82 -37.32 -29.21
CA MET A 1 -25.60 -36.52 -29.51
C MET A 1 -25.68 -35.28 -28.65
N ILE A 2 -25.12 -35.37 -27.46
CA ILE A 2 -25.17 -34.30 -26.44
C ILE A 2 -23.89 -33.46 -26.59
N ARG A 3 -24.03 -32.18 -26.96
CA ARG A 3 -22.91 -31.22 -26.99
C ARG A 3 -22.68 -30.71 -25.59
N ILE A 4 -21.55 -31.10 -25.00
CA ILE A 4 -21.04 -30.54 -23.74
C ILE A 4 -20.41 -29.19 -24.10
N CYS A 5 -21.01 -28.12 -23.58
CA CYS A 5 -20.48 -26.76 -23.67
C CYS A 5 -19.42 -26.57 -22.56
N GLU A 6 -18.16 -26.70 -22.90
CA GLU A 6 -17.06 -26.36 -21.99
C GLU A 6 -17.02 -24.84 -21.75
N ARG A 7 -17.48 -24.40 -20.58
CA ARG A 7 -17.23 -23.06 -20.09
C ARG A 7 -15.76 -22.93 -19.71
N LYS A 8 -14.96 -22.31 -20.57
CA LYS A 8 -13.62 -21.85 -20.23
C LYS A 8 -13.75 -20.85 -19.06
N ARG A 9 -13.36 -21.28 -17.85
CA ARG A 9 -13.11 -20.37 -16.72
C ARG A 9 -11.91 -19.51 -17.09
N VAL A 10 -12.15 -18.26 -17.45
CA VAL A 10 -11.10 -17.24 -17.50
C VAL A 10 -10.72 -16.94 -16.05
N ILE A 11 -9.61 -17.49 -15.60
CA ILE A 11 -8.99 -17.09 -14.34
C ILE A 11 -8.34 -15.74 -14.62
N ILE A 12 -9.04 -14.66 -14.23
CA ILE A 12 -8.44 -13.33 -14.16
C ILE A 12 -7.51 -13.39 -12.96
N LEU A 13 -6.24 -13.69 -13.20
CA LEU A 13 -5.18 -13.41 -12.25
C LEU A 13 -5.20 -11.90 -12.01
N LYS A 14 -5.70 -11.45 -10.85
CA LYS A 14 -5.45 -10.09 -10.38
C LYS A 14 -3.94 -9.99 -10.17
N THR A 15 -3.25 -9.53 -11.20
CA THR A 15 -1.84 -9.17 -11.09
C THR A 15 -1.72 -8.07 -10.06
N SER A 16 -1.00 -8.30 -8.98
CA SER A 16 -0.40 -7.24 -8.15
C SER A 16 0.21 -6.21 -9.10
N PRO A 17 0.20 -4.92 -8.75
CA PRO A 17 0.83 -3.91 -9.57
C PRO A 17 2.27 -4.37 -9.85
N MET A 18 2.48 -4.80 -11.07
CA MET A 18 3.78 -5.29 -11.53
C MET A 18 4.74 -4.11 -11.42
N ARG A 19 5.74 -4.20 -10.57
CA ARG A 19 6.84 -3.23 -10.54
C ARG A 19 7.56 -3.35 -11.88
N ILE A 20 7.25 -2.45 -12.77
CA ILE A 20 7.96 -2.34 -14.05
C ILE A 20 9.26 -1.60 -13.73
N SER A 21 10.38 -2.30 -13.79
CA SER A 21 11.69 -1.68 -13.77
C SER A 21 11.91 -1.03 -15.12
N PHE A 22 11.85 0.29 -15.18
CA PHE A 22 12.18 1.05 -16.39
C PHE A 22 13.67 1.35 -16.41
N HIS A 23 14.33 1.04 -17.51
CA HIS A 23 15.65 1.57 -17.80
C HIS A 23 15.49 2.91 -18.49
N THR A 24 16.11 3.94 -17.95
CA THR A 24 16.04 5.31 -18.46
C THR A 24 17.24 5.62 -19.38
N PRO A 25 17.04 6.39 -20.45
CA PRO A 25 15.76 6.80 -21.03
C PRO A 25 15.07 5.65 -21.77
N THR A 26 13.74 5.74 -21.91
CA THR A 26 12.98 4.80 -22.77
C THR A 26 13.11 5.21 -24.23
N ASP A 27 12.93 4.27 -25.18
CA ASP A 27 13.05 4.51 -26.62
C ASP A 27 12.11 5.61 -27.17
N HIS A 28 11.06 5.94 -26.42
CA HIS A 28 10.06 6.94 -26.81
C HIS A 28 10.25 8.29 -26.11
N TYR A 29 11.30 8.46 -25.30
CA TYR A 29 11.58 9.74 -24.66
C TYR A 29 12.32 10.65 -25.65
N CYS A 30 11.70 11.76 -26.01
CA CYS A 30 12.27 12.72 -26.94
C CYS A 30 12.62 14.06 -26.23
N GLU A 31 13.51 14.83 -26.83
CA GLU A 31 13.98 16.11 -26.26
C GLU A 31 12.85 17.13 -26.08
N ASP A 32 11.80 17.06 -26.90
CA ASP A 32 10.62 17.94 -26.79
C ASP A 32 9.85 17.78 -25.50
N LEU A 33 10.00 16.62 -24.80
CA LEU A 33 9.37 16.35 -23.50
C LEU A 33 10.13 17.02 -22.34
N ILE A 34 11.42 17.31 -22.49
CA ILE A 34 12.26 17.87 -21.43
C ILE A 34 11.65 19.12 -20.80
N PRO A 35 11.27 20.16 -21.56
CA PRO A 35 10.70 21.38 -20.98
C PRO A 35 9.33 21.17 -20.34
N VAL A 36 8.59 20.14 -20.76
CA VAL A 36 7.29 19.78 -20.16
C VAL A 36 7.53 19.08 -18.82
N ASP A 37 8.44 18.14 -18.78
CA ASP A 37 8.78 17.39 -17.56
C ASP A 37 9.42 18.31 -16.51
N GLU A 38 10.24 19.29 -16.93
CA GLU A 38 10.78 20.33 -16.04
C GLU A 38 9.64 21.15 -15.39
N GLN A 39 8.63 21.56 -16.17
CA GLN A 39 7.46 22.25 -15.62
C GLN A 39 6.66 21.37 -14.67
N ILE A 40 6.53 20.08 -14.94
CA ILE A 40 5.89 19.14 -14.01
C ILE A 40 6.67 19.10 -12.69
N CYS A 41 8.00 19.02 -12.72
CA CYS A 41 8.84 19.05 -11.51
C CYS A 41 8.68 20.36 -10.74
N GLU A 42 8.65 21.50 -11.42
CA GLU A 42 8.41 22.82 -10.80
C GLU A 42 7.05 22.88 -10.11
N LEU A 43 6.00 22.41 -10.79
CA LEU A 43 4.63 22.36 -10.21
C LEU A 43 4.53 21.42 -9.01
N LEU A 44 5.24 20.29 -9.03
CA LEU A 44 5.32 19.37 -7.90
C LEU A 44 5.98 20.03 -6.69
N ALA A 45 7.12 20.70 -6.89
CA ALA A 45 7.81 21.43 -5.83
C ALA A 45 6.92 22.53 -5.23
N LYS A 46 6.26 23.32 -6.08
CA LYS A 46 5.32 24.35 -5.65
C LYS A 46 4.10 23.78 -4.89
N ARG A 47 3.57 22.64 -5.35
CA ARG A 47 2.48 21.96 -4.65
C ARG A 47 2.89 21.51 -3.24
N LYS A 48 4.09 20.97 -3.11
CA LYS A 48 4.66 20.55 -1.82
C LYS A 48 4.81 21.73 -0.86
N GLU A 49 5.32 22.86 -1.33
CA GLU A 49 5.45 24.10 -0.55
C GLU A 49 4.08 24.60 -0.08
N LEU A 50 3.12 24.76 -1.00
CA LEU A 50 1.78 25.27 -0.69
C LEU A 50 1.00 24.37 0.28
N SER A 51 1.26 23.08 0.29
CA SER A 51 0.62 22.12 1.18
C SER A 51 1.31 21.96 2.54
N ASN A 52 2.39 22.67 2.80
CA ASN A 52 3.23 22.49 4.00
C ASN A 52 3.63 21.02 4.22
N ASN A 53 4.02 20.32 3.16
CA ASN A 53 4.29 18.88 3.13
C ASN A 53 3.07 17.99 3.52
N ASN A 54 1.87 18.54 3.61
CA ASN A 54 0.65 17.75 3.77
C ASN A 54 0.08 17.43 2.38
N PRO A 55 0.17 16.21 1.90
CA PRO A 55 -0.08 15.92 0.49
C PRO A 55 -1.49 16.19 0.01
N GLY A 56 -2.51 16.10 0.83
CA GLY A 56 -3.92 16.39 0.48
C GLY A 56 -4.41 15.75 -0.82
N PHE A 57 -5.61 15.23 -0.84
CA PHE A 57 -6.25 14.68 -2.03
C PHE A 57 -7.31 15.66 -2.57
N PRO A 58 -7.40 15.93 -3.89
CA PRO A 58 -8.42 16.81 -4.45
C PRO A 58 -9.82 16.23 -4.28
N HIS A 59 -10.83 17.09 -4.15
CA HIS A 59 -12.22 16.67 -4.17
C HIS A 59 -12.56 15.99 -5.51
N GLN A 60 -13.41 14.95 -5.48
CA GLN A 60 -13.75 14.16 -6.67
C GLN A 60 -14.28 15.01 -7.82
N ASP A 61 -15.12 16.00 -7.52
CA ASP A 61 -15.70 16.89 -8.52
C ASP A 61 -14.62 17.66 -9.30
N LEU A 62 -13.53 18.08 -8.63
CA LEU A 62 -12.40 18.75 -9.28
C LEU A 62 -11.64 17.80 -10.22
N ILE A 63 -11.47 16.54 -9.83
CA ILE A 63 -10.82 15.54 -10.69
C ILE A 63 -11.66 15.29 -11.93
N SER A 64 -12.98 15.19 -11.79
CA SER A 64 -13.91 15.01 -12.91
C SER A 64 -13.90 16.24 -13.84
N GLU A 65 -13.88 17.46 -13.28
CA GLU A 65 -13.75 18.69 -14.06
C GLU A 65 -12.44 18.74 -14.84
N TRP A 66 -11.32 18.42 -14.21
CA TRP A 66 -10.00 18.40 -14.86
C TRP A 66 -9.90 17.32 -15.93
N SER A 67 -10.49 16.16 -15.67
CA SER A 67 -10.59 15.08 -16.67
C SER A 67 -11.24 15.58 -17.96
N GLN A 68 -12.40 16.26 -17.85
CA GLN A 68 -13.11 16.82 -18.99
C GLN A 68 -12.34 17.96 -19.65
N LYS A 69 -11.81 18.88 -18.84
CA LYS A 69 -11.11 20.09 -19.33
C LYS A 69 -9.85 19.77 -20.11
N PHE A 70 -9.10 18.78 -19.69
CA PHE A 70 -7.81 18.43 -20.27
C PHE A 70 -7.85 17.14 -21.11
N GLY A 71 -8.99 16.48 -21.23
CA GLY A 71 -9.14 15.22 -21.98
C GLY A 71 -8.34 14.06 -21.38
N LEU A 72 -8.14 14.05 -20.04
CA LEU A 72 -7.39 13.04 -19.34
C LEU A 72 -8.32 12.00 -18.70
N ASN A 73 -7.86 10.76 -18.58
CA ASN A 73 -8.65 9.71 -17.92
C ASN A 73 -8.77 9.99 -16.41
N GLU A 74 -9.99 10.01 -15.89
CA GLU A 74 -10.31 10.32 -14.50
C GLU A 74 -9.62 9.36 -13.51
N ALA A 75 -9.70 8.04 -13.77
CA ALA A 75 -9.06 7.04 -12.92
C ALA A 75 -7.52 7.16 -12.91
N TRP A 76 -6.94 7.62 -14.03
CA TRP A 76 -5.52 7.90 -14.10
C TRP A 76 -5.13 9.13 -13.27
N LEU A 77 -5.92 10.21 -13.33
CA LEU A 77 -5.73 11.39 -12.48
C LEU A 77 -5.83 11.04 -10.99
N GLN A 78 -6.83 10.24 -10.61
CA GLN A 78 -6.95 9.75 -9.22
C GLN A 78 -5.69 9.02 -8.76
N ARG A 79 -5.09 8.18 -9.60
CA ARG A 79 -3.84 7.47 -9.27
C ARG A 79 -2.66 8.41 -9.11
N ILE A 80 -2.55 9.44 -9.94
CA ILE A 80 -1.50 10.46 -9.81
C ILE A 80 -1.62 11.17 -8.46
N PHE A 81 -2.83 11.66 -8.12
CA PHE A 81 -3.03 12.33 -6.84
C PHE A 81 -2.89 11.40 -5.64
N SER A 82 -3.24 10.11 -5.77
CA SER A 82 -2.99 9.11 -4.74
C SER A 82 -1.48 8.89 -4.50
N ALA A 83 -0.68 8.93 -5.54
CA ALA A 83 0.78 8.83 -5.40
C ALA A 83 1.36 9.99 -4.56
N TYR A 84 0.81 11.19 -4.66
CA TYR A 84 1.22 12.30 -3.79
C TYR A 84 0.85 12.12 -2.33
N MET A 85 -0.23 11.41 -2.02
CA MET A 85 -0.63 11.10 -0.64
C MET A 85 0.33 10.15 0.06
N ILE A 86 1.00 9.29 -0.71
CA ILE A 86 1.95 8.32 -0.16
C ILE A 86 3.22 9.01 0.36
N GLY A 87 3.54 10.21 -0.17
CA GLY A 87 4.72 10.99 0.22
C GLY A 87 6.04 10.49 -0.39
N GLU A 88 7.02 11.40 -0.51
CA GLU A 88 8.33 11.09 -1.11
C GLU A 88 9.13 10.07 -0.30
N GLU A 89 8.94 10.03 1.00
CA GLU A 89 9.61 9.11 1.92
C GLU A 89 9.35 7.63 1.60
N HIS A 90 8.21 7.32 0.97
CA HIS A 90 7.91 5.97 0.48
C HIS A 90 8.63 5.62 -0.82
N PHE A 91 9.24 6.60 -1.48
CA PHE A 91 10.05 6.42 -2.69
C PHE A 91 11.56 6.50 -2.44
N LEU A 92 12.02 6.53 -1.16
CA LEU A 92 13.44 6.40 -0.83
C LEU A 92 14.03 5.13 -1.47
N PRO A 93 15.36 5.10 -1.74
CA PRO A 93 15.98 3.99 -2.45
C PRO A 93 15.53 2.66 -1.87
N LEU A 94 14.83 1.91 -2.69
CA LEU A 94 14.22 0.65 -2.31
C LEU A 94 15.33 -0.36 -2.08
N ILE A 95 15.52 -0.79 -0.83
CA ILE A 95 16.27 -2.02 -0.61
C ILE A 95 15.39 -3.14 -1.17
N GLU A 96 15.74 -3.63 -2.35
CA GLU A 96 15.08 -4.81 -2.91
C GLU A 96 15.57 -6.05 -2.15
N PRO A 97 14.64 -6.85 -1.63
CA PRO A 97 14.99 -8.13 -1.03
C PRO A 97 15.64 -9.06 -2.06
N THR A 98 16.86 -9.51 -1.81
CA THR A 98 17.63 -10.37 -2.68
C THR A 98 18.05 -11.66 -1.99
N GLY A 99 18.21 -12.75 -2.75
CA GLY A 99 18.62 -14.03 -2.20
C GLY A 99 17.55 -14.60 -1.23
N PHE A 100 16.39 -14.97 -1.78
CA PHE A 100 15.34 -15.63 -0.99
C PHE A 100 15.89 -16.86 -0.26
N LEU A 101 15.65 -16.96 1.03
CA LEU A 101 16.09 -18.07 1.88
C LEU A 101 14.92 -19.02 2.19
N LYS A 102 13.89 -18.51 2.87
CA LYS A 102 12.77 -19.33 3.33
C LYS A 102 11.56 -18.51 3.74
N PHE A 103 10.44 -19.19 3.97
CA PHE A 103 9.30 -18.69 4.71
C PHE A 103 9.44 -19.04 6.21
N VAL A 104 9.15 -18.09 7.08
CA VAL A 104 9.09 -18.30 8.53
C VAL A 104 7.70 -17.95 9.01
N PRO A 105 6.91 -18.89 9.56
CA PRO A 105 5.63 -18.59 10.18
C PRO A 105 5.87 -17.78 11.47
N ILE A 106 5.03 -16.77 11.70
CA ILE A 106 5.07 -15.93 12.90
C ILE A 106 3.86 -16.20 13.77
N LEU A 107 2.65 -16.09 13.21
CA LEU A 107 1.37 -16.42 13.81
C LEU A 107 1.12 -15.73 15.17
N LYS A 108 1.57 -14.49 15.31
CA LYS A 108 1.28 -13.64 16.46
C LYS A 108 0.08 -12.76 16.15
N SER A 109 -0.86 -12.63 17.08
CA SER A 109 -2.05 -11.82 16.86
C SER A 109 -2.54 -11.17 18.15
N VAL A 110 -3.31 -10.09 18.00
CA VAL A 110 -4.01 -9.39 19.05
C VAL A 110 -5.35 -8.88 18.54
N GLU A 111 -6.35 -8.91 19.40
CA GLU A 111 -7.67 -8.36 19.12
C GLU A 111 -7.89 -7.11 19.97
N ILE A 112 -8.29 -6.02 19.34
CA ILE A 112 -8.63 -4.76 20.00
C ILE A 112 -9.95 -4.25 19.42
N ASP A 113 -10.90 -4.00 20.29
CA ASP A 113 -12.28 -3.72 19.92
C ASP A 113 -12.82 -4.85 18.99
N ASN A 114 -13.29 -4.52 17.79
CA ASN A 114 -13.76 -5.51 16.82
C ASN A 114 -12.75 -5.74 15.69
N MET A 115 -11.47 -5.49 15.95
CA MET A 115 -10.40 -5.62 14.96
C MET A 115 -9.39 -6.65 15.41
N SER A 116 -9.04 -7.56 14.51
CA SER A 116 -7.93 -8.50 14.66
C SER A 116 -6.72 -7.98 13.89
N TYR A 117 -5.56 -8.00 14.53
CA TYR A 117 -4.27 -7.64 13.96
C TYR A 117 -3.33 -8.81 14.11
N ALA A 118 -2.78 -9.30 13.01
CA ALA A 118 -1.92 -10.47 12.99
C ALA A 118 -0.66 -10.26 12.18
N VAL A 119 0.48 -10.68 12.71
CA VAL A 119 1.71 -10.89 11.93
C VAL A 119 1.74 -12.38 11.60
N THR A 120 1.48 -12.71 10.34
CA THR A 120 1.22 -14.09 9.94
C THR A 120 2.48 -14.85 9.55
N TYR A 121 3.34 -14.27 8.75
CA TYR A 121 4.61 -14.86 8.33
C TYR A 121 5.60 -13.81 7.85
N MET A 122 6.85 -14.22 7.68
CA MET A 122 7.83 -13.46 6.92
C MET A 122 8.45 -14.30 5.81
N LYS A 123 8.87 -13.62 4.73
CA LYS A 123 9.80 -14.14 3.74
C LYS A 123 11.17 -13.63 4.11
N GLN A 124 12.10 -14.52 4.39
CA GLN A 124 13.46 -14.17 4.75
C GLN A 124 14.35 -14.14 3.53
N TYR A 125 15.16 -13.11 3.41
CA TYR A 125 16.15 -12.89 2.35
C TYR A 125 17.51 -12.61 2.97
N THR A 126 18.56 -12.64 2.18
CA THR A 126 19.92 -12.42 2.67
C THR A 126 20.13 -11.01 3.23
N ASN A 127 19.45 -10.03 2.71
CA ASN A 127 19.60 -8.60 3.05
C ASN A 127 18.37 -7.98 3.72
N ALA A 128 17.25 -8.66 3.77
CA ALA A 128 15.99 -8.13 4.30
C ALA A 128 15.01 -9.25 4.69
N SER A 129 13.93 -8.88 5.35
CA SER A 129 12.75 -9.72 5.53
C SER A 129 11.51 -9.01 5.00
N ILE A 130 10.58 -9.73 4.38
CA ILE A 130 9.25 -9.20 4.06
C ILE A 130 8.28 -9.75 5.11
N VAL A 131 7.83 -8.89 6.00
CA VAL A 131 6.87 -9.21 7.06
C VAL A 131 5.45 -8.98 6.54
N CYS A 132 4.57 -9.98 6.70
CA CYS A 132 3.17 -9.90 6.32
C CYS A 132 2.32 -9.63 7.56
N VAL A 133 1.55 -8.54 7.50
CA VAL A 133 0.60 -8.12 8.54
C VAL A 133 -0.80 -8.17 7.96
N GLU A 134 -1.72 -8.79 8.68
CA GLU A 134 -3.12 -8.89 8.32
C GLU A 134 -3.97 -8.18 9.35
N THR A 135 -4.98 -7.46 8.88
CA THR A 135 -5.99 -6.82 9.73
C THR A 135 -7.36 -7.26 9.26
N GLU A 136 -8.24 -7.60 10.18
CA GLU A 136 -9.59 -8.06 9.86
C GLU A 136 -10.60 -7.50 10.84
N VAL A 137 -11.77 -7.07 10.34
CA VAL A 137 -12.89 -6.67 11.19
C VAL A 137 -13.70 -7.88 11.62
N ASN A 138 -13.84 -8.05 12.92
CA ASN A 138 -14.60 -9.14 13.54
C ASN A 138 -16.06 -8.70 13.70
N THR A 139 -16.89 -8.91 12.68
CA THR A 139 -18.30 -8.53 12.68
C THR A 139 -19.16 -9.56 11.98
N SER A 140 -20.37 -9.75 12.48
CA SER A 140 -21.41 -10.55 11.84
C SER A 140 -22.19 -9.79 10.77
N GLU A 141 -22.04 -8.46 10.69
CA GLU A 141 -22.76 -7.62 9.75
C GLU A 141 -22.34 -7.91 8.30
N PRO A 142 -23.27 -8.21 7.37
CA PRO A 142 -22.93 -8.72 6.05
C PRO A 142 -22.38 -7.64 5.10
N PHE A 143 -22.66 -6.35 5.33
CA PHE A 143 -22.37 -5.25 4.41
C PHE A 143 -21.46 -4.18 5.04
N VAL A 144 -20.52 -4.58 5.86
CA VAL A 144 -19.55 -3.67 6.45
C VAL A 144 -18.33 -3.55 5.55
N TRP A 145 -17.85 -2.33 5.38
CA TRP A 145 -16.60 -2.00 4.72
C TRP A 145 -15.58 -1.56 5.77
N LEU A 146 -14.35 -1.97 5.58
CA LEU A 146 -13.24 -1.47 6.38
C LEU A 146 -12.73 -0.18 5.73
N GLY A 147 -12.64 0.89 6.53
CA GLY A 147 -12.10 2.19 6.09
C GLY A 147 -10.62 2.09 5.73
N HIS A 148 -10.12 3.14 5.08
CA HIS A 148 -8.71 3.20 4.71
C HIS A 148 -7.88 3.85 5.82
N ALA A 149 -6.64 3.35 5.97
CA ALA A 149 -5.66 3.88 6.90
C ALA A 149 -4.24 3.68 6.34
N SER A 150 -3.29 4.49 6.80
CA SER A 150 -1.88 4.18 6.66
C SER A 150 -1.40 3.33 7.82
N PHE A 151 -0.46 2.46 7.55
CA PHE A 151 0.11 1.54 8.51
C PHE A 151 1.62 1.71 8.56
N GLU A 152 2.17 1.87 9.76
CA GLU A 152 3.59 1.96 10.01
C GLU A 152 3.99 0.83 10.94
N LEU A 153 4.95 0.03 10.53
CA LEU A 153 5.49 -1.06 11.34
C LEU A 153 6.79 -0.59 12.02
N PHE A 154 6.89 -0.80 13.32
CA PHE A 154 8.11 -0.63 14.10
C PHE A 154 8.42 -1.93 14.87
N ILE A 155 9.68 -2.30 14.92
CA ILE A 155 10.16 -3.48 15.66
C ILE A 155 11.11 -3.03 16.75
N SER A 156 12.23 -2.43 16.37
CA SER A 156 13.20 -1.83 17.27
C SER A 156 14.09 -0.86 16.48
N PRO A 157 14.88 0.01 17.13
CA PRO A 157 15.67 1.03 16.44
C PRO A 157 16.69 0.52 15.42
N GLU A 158 17.11 -0.75 15.55
CA GLU A 158 18.04 -1.36 14.61
C GLU A 158 17.39 -1.81 13.30
N TYR A 159 16.05 -1.90 13.26
CA TYR A 159 15.32 -2.30 12.05
C TYR A 159 14.64 -1.11 11.40
N HIS A 160 14.86 -0.98 10.11
CA HIS A 160 14.11 -0.06 9.27
C HIS A 160 12.96 -0.82 8.59
N CYS A 161 11.74 -0.39 8.86
CA CYS A 161 10.53 -1.00 8.33
C CYS A 161 9.88 -0.07 7.30
N ARG A 162 9.57 -0.58 6.12
CA ARG A 162 8.91 0.20 5.06
C ARG A 162 7.80 -0.62 4.44
N GLN A 163 6.61 -0.04 4.34
CA GLN A 163 5.52 -0.68 3.64
C GLN A 163 5.87 -0.85 2.15
N ASP A 164 5.70 -2.07 1.65
CA ASP A 164 6.06 -2.46 0.29
C ASP A 164 4.84 -2.69 -0.60
N GLY A 165 3.72 -3.00 0.01
CA GLY A 165 2.47 -3.24 -0.69
C GLY A 165 1.35 -3.60 0.26
N GLY A 166 0.17 -3.74 -0.31
CA GLY A 166 -1.01 -4.19 0.42
C GLY A 166 -2.13 -4.51 -0.54
N CYS A 167 -3.04 -5.35 -0.08
CA CYS A 167 -4.30 -5.62 -0.75
C CYS A 167 -5.40 -5.69 0.30
N GLY A 168 -6.61 -5.32 -0.10
CA GLY A 168 -7.74 -5.31 0.79
C GLY A 168 -8.96 -6.04 0.23
N SER A 169 -9.78 -6.52 1.13
CA SER A 169 -11.13 -6.99 0.89
C SER A 169 -12.11 -6.06 1.64
N ARG A 170 -13.39 -6.41 1.65
CA ARG A 170 -14.38 -5.65 2.43
C ARG A 170 -14.10 -5.67 3.93
N ARG A 171 -13.56 -6.75 4.45
CA ARG A 171 -13.42 -7.01 5.89
C ARG A 171 -12.00 -7.01 6.38
N GLY A 172 -11.03 -7.05 5.50
CA GLY A 172 -9.65 -7.20 5.89
C GLY A 172 -8.68 -6.58 4.92
N MET A 173 -7.50 -6.30 5.41
CA MET A 173 -6.36 -5.80 4.66
C MET A 173 -5.14 -6.64 4.97
N GLN A 174 -4.32 -6.86 3.95
CA GLN A 174 -3.00 -7.47 4.09
C GLN A 174 -1.96 -6.44 3.68
N HIS A 175 -0.95 -6.26 4.51
CA HIS A 175 0.17 -5.35 4.30
C HIS A 175 1.47 -6.11 4.29
N SER A 176 2.37 -5.74 3.40
CA SER A 176 3.73 -6.27 3.34
C SER A 176 4.72 -5.16 3.70
N PHE A 177 5.65 -5.47 4.61
CA PHE A 177 6.70 -4.54 5.04
C PHE A 177 8.07 -5.14 4.74
N VAL A 178 8.91 -4.41 4.03
CA VAL A 178 10.34 -4.72 3.92
C VAL A 178 11.03 -4.24 5.19
N VAL A 179 11.66 -5.16 5.89
CA VAL A 179 12.40 -4.94 7.14
C VAL A 179 13.88 -5.16 6.88
N THR A 180 14.71 -4.18 7.20
CA THR A 180 16.18 -4.25 7.06
C THR A 180 16.88 -3.84 8.36
N PRO A 181 17.95 -4.56 8.74
CA PRO A 181 18.46 -5.81 8.16
C PRO A 181 17.45 -6.96 8.23
N SER A 182 17.80 -8.14 7.70
CA SER A 182 16.96 -9.34 7.80
C SER A 182 16.72 -9.73 9.25
N LEU A 183 15.47 -10.07 9.58
CA LEU A 183 15.10 -10.59 10.89
C LEU A 183 15.74 -11.96 11.15
N PRO A 184 16.05 -12.30 12.41
CA PRO A 184 16.58 -13.61 12.76
C PRO A 184 15.54 -14.72 12.57
N ASP A 185 15.98 -15.97 12.59
CA ASP A 185 15.12 -17.15 12.52
C ASP A 185 14.22 -17.28 13.75
N ASP A 186 14.81 -17.04 14.90
CA ASP A 186 14.07 -17.02 16.17
C ASP A 186 13.50 -15.64 16.44
N ILE A 187 12.20 -15.54 16.26
CA ILE A 187 11.42 -14.31 16.48
C ILE A 187 10.59 -14.36 17.76
N SER A 188 10.84 -15.34 18.65
CA SER A 188 10.06 -15.51 19.88
C SER A 188 10.07 -14.27 20.78
N GLY A 189 11.20 -13.55 20.83
CA GLY A 189 11.37 -12.32 21.58
C GLY A 189 11.06 -11.03 20.82
N VAL A 190 10.65 -11.12 19.54
CA VAL A 190 10.38 -9.95 18.70
C VAL A 190 8.97 -9.45 18.95
N GLU A 191 8.83 -8.18 19.29
CA GLU A 191 7.55 -7.47 19.38
C GLU A 191 7.34 -6.62 18.12
N PHE A 192 6.13 -6.63 17.58
CA PHE A 192 5.75 -5.85 16.43
C PHE A 192 4.80 -4.73 16.87
N GLN A 193 5.16 -3.48 16.65
CA GLN A 193 4.30 -2.33 16.93
C GLN A 193 3.74 -1.82 15.61
N LEU A 194 2.43 -1.83 15.47
CA LEU A 194 1.72 -1.37 14.28
C LEU A 194 1.00 -0.07 14.62
N THR A 195 1.46 1.05 14.06
CA THR A 195 0.80 2.34 14.18
C THR A 195 -0.16 2.51 13.01
N ILE A 196 -1.40 2.84 13.33
CA ILE A 196 -2.52 2.97 12.38
C ILE A 196 -2.98 4.42 12.40
N LYS A 197 -2.97 5.06 11.23
CA LYS A 197 -3.44 6.43 11.03
C LYS A 197 -4.60 6.42 10.02
N PRO A 198 -5.85 6.55 10.47
CA PRO A 198 -7.01 6.52 9.59
C PRO A 198 -7.03 7.72 8.65
N PHE A 199 -7.48 7.49 7.41
CA PHE A 199 -7.82 8.58 6.51
C PHE A 199 -9.26 9.03 6.79
N HIS A 200 -9.48 10.34 6.78
CA HIS A 200 -10.83 10.91 6.92
C HIS A 200 -11.53 10.82 5.57
N GLU A 201 -12.42 9.86 5.46
CA GLU A 201 -13.27 9.67 4.29
C GLU A 201 -14.73 9.94 4.66
N SER A 202 -15.42 10.73 3.84
CA SER A 202 -16.88 10.79 3.90
C SER A 202 -17.42 9.70 2.98
N THR A 203 -18.03 8.66 3.53
CA THR A 203 -18.63 7.57 2.75
C THR A 203 -20.12 7.49 2.99
N GLU A 204 -20.87 7.15 1.94
CA GLU A 204 -22.31 6.88 2.01
C GLU A 204 -22.61 5.47 2.55
N TYR A 205 -21.58 4.65 2.80
CA TYR A 205 -21.70 3.26 3.22
C TYR A 205 -21.43 3.10 4.71
N GLN A 206 -21.92 2.01 5.26
CA GLN A 206 -21.61 1.62 6.64
C GLN A 206 -20.14 1.15 6.71
N VAL A 207 -19.28 2.03 7.23
CA VAL A 207 -17.83 1.82 7.31
C VAL A 207 -17.41 1.64 8.75
N VAL A 208 -16.61 0.61 9.01
CA VAL A 208 -15.84 0.51 10.25
C VAL A 208 -14.55 1.29 10.05
N HIS A 209 -14.43 2.42 10.72
CA HIS A 209 -13.25 3.25 10.66
C HIS A 209 -12.18 2.75 11.63
N PHE A 210 -10.94 2.75 11.18
CA PHE A 210 -9.82 2.61 12.08
C PHE A 210 -9.78 3.78 13.06
N LYS A 211 -9.34 3.52 14.28
CA LYS A 211 -8.96 4.55 15.24
C LYS A 211 -7.47 4.78 15.13
N GLU A 212 -7.03 6.03 15.30
CA GLU A 212 -5.60 6.31 15.44
C GLU A 212 -5.09 5.61 16.70
N THR A 213 -4.19 4.66 16.52
CA THR A 213 -3.69 3.83 17.62
C THR A 213 -2.37 3.16 17.27
N THR A 214 -1.65 2.73 18.29
CA THR A 214 -0.51 1.83 18.14
C THR A 214 -0.82 0.50 18.83
N VAL A 215 -0.73 -0.57 18.09
CA VAL A 215 -1.02 -1.93 18.52
C VAL A 215 0.29 -2.70 18.68
N THR A 216 0.49 -3.34 19.85
CA THR A 216 1.65 -4.21 20.08
C THR A 216 1.24 -5.67 19.94
N ILE A 217 1.89 -6.38 19.02
CA ILE A 217 1.66 -7.80 18.70
C ILE A 217 2.85 -8.59 19.22
N LYS A 218 2.60 -9.45 20.24
CA LYS A 218 3.65 -10.20 20.98
C LYS A 218 3.64 -11.68 20.65
#